data_65c16629ff494ba69daf34140854a2c1
#
_entry.id   65c16629ff494ba69daf34140854a2c1
#
_cell.length_a   1.000
_cell.length_b   1.000
_cell.length_c   1.000
_cell.angle_alpha   90.00
_cell.angle_beta   90.00
_cell.angle_gamma   90.00
#
_symmetry.space_group_name_H-M   'P 1'
#
loop_
_entity.id
_entity.type
_entity.pdbx_description
1 polymer ?
#
loop_
_entity_poly.entity_id
_entity_poly.type
_entity_poly.pdbx_seq_one_letter_code
_entity_poly.pdbx_strand_id
1 'polypeptide(L)'
;MNLKMTAKKKETGFISHLTELRQRLIHSFIFLAVLFVVCYYFSEYIYGFLVEPYANAVKDDNVDRRLIFTALQETFLTYLKVSFFAAFFVTSPYILIQIWKFIAPGLYTHEKKAIMPYLVITPILFLLGGMLVYYLIMPLAFKFFLSFESAGLGTSLPIQLEAKVNEYLSLVMKLIFAFGLSFQLPVVLSLLARIGVVNSTY
;
A
#
# COMPACT_ATOMS: atom_id res chain seq x y z
N MET A 1 1.25 -6.16 -51.53
CA MET A 1 0.05 -6.64 -50.79
C MET A 1 0.37 -7.11 -49.38
N ASN A 2 1.58 -7.60 -49.08
CA ASN A 2 1.98 -8.11 -47.74
C ASN A 2 2.17 -7.04 -46.62
N LEU A 3 2.59 -5.82 -46.96
CA LEU A 3 2.83 -4.75 -45.97
C LEU A 3 1.55 -4.22 -45.28
N LYS A 4 0.42 -4.15 -46.02
CA LYS A 4 -0.88 -3.74 -45.43
C LYS A 4 -1.49 -4.81 -44.54
N MET A 5 -1.23 -6.10 -44.78
CA MET A 5 -1.70 -7.20 -43.92
C MET A 5 -0.93 -7.26 -42.60
N THR A 6 0.38 -7.02 -42.63
CA THR A 6 1.20 -6.99 -41.41
C THR A 6 0.90 -5.79 -40.51
N ALA A 7 0.63 -4.62 -41.09
CA ALA A 7 0.21 -3.45 -40.35
C ALA A 7 -1.16 -3.66 -39.67
N LYS A 8 -2.14 -4.19 -40.39
CA LYS A 8 -3.50 -4.48 -39.85
C LYS A 8 -3.47 -5.54 -38.74
N LYS A 9 -2.59 -6.55 -38.85
CA LYS A 9 -2.40 -7.57 -37.80
C LYS A 9 -1.72 -7.02 -36.55
N LYS A 10 -0.86 -6.00 -36.67
CA LYS A 10 -0.20 -5.31 -35.58
C LYS A 10 -1.16 -4.37 -34.86
N GLU A 11 -2.00 -3.64 -35.59
CA GLU A 11 -3.04 -2.77 -35.02
C GLU A 11 -4.11 -3.55 -34.26
N THR A 12 -4.56 -4.70 -34.80
CA THR A 12 -5.53 -5.56 -34.10
C THR A 12 -4.95 -6.16 -32.82
N GLY A 13 -3.65 -6.48 -32.80
CA GLY A 13 -2.96 -6.95 -31.59
C GLY A 13 -2.85 -5.88 -30.49
N PHE A 14 -2.57 -4.64 -30.87
CA PHE A 14 -2.49 -3.52 -29.92
C PHE A 14 -3.86 -3.17 -29.34
N ILE A 15 -4.90 -3.12 -30.17
CA ILE A 15 -6.27 -2.83 -29.73
C ILE A 15 -6.79 -3.95 -28.81
N SER A 16 -6.50 -5.21 -29.10
CA SER A 16 -6.90 -6.34 -28.24
C SER A 16 -6.21 -6.25 -26.86
N HIS A 17 -4.94 -5.84 -26.83
CA HIS A 17 -4.19 -5.66 -25.58
C HIS A 17 -4.75 -4.52 -24.73
N LEU A 18 -5.12 -3.38 -25.34
CA LEU A 18 -5.80 -2.29 -24.65
C LEU A 18 -7.19 -2.69 -24.11
N THR A 19 -7.90 -3.50 -24.86
CA THR A 19 -9.20 -4.03 -24.43
C THR A 19 -9.04 -4.95 -23.21
N GLU A 20 -7.99 -5.77 -23.20
CA GLU A 20 -7.65 -6.61 -22.04
C GLU A 20 -7.29 -5.77 -20.81
N LEU A 21 -6.49 -4.71 -20.97
CA LEU A 21 -6.16 -3.80 -19.89
C LEU A 21 -7.42 -3.17 -19.28
N ARG A 22 -8.30 -2.65 -20.14
CA ARG A 22 -9.57 -2.07 -19.71
C ARG A 22 -10.41 -3.05 -18.90
N GLN A 23 -10.55 -4.29 -19.38
CA GLN A 23 -11.31 -5.32 -18.65
C GLN A 23 -10.70 -5.62 -17.28
N ARG A 24 -9.39 -5.79 -17.21
CA ARG A 24 -8.67 -6.05 -15.95
C ARG A 24 -8.82 -4.91 -14.96
N LEU A 25 -8.73 -3.65 -15.43
CA LEU A 25 -8.95 -2.46 -14.60
C LEU A 25 -10.38 -2.40 -14.07
N ILE A 26 -11.39 -2.65 -14.92
CA ILE A 26 -12.79 -2.66 -14.50
C ILE A 26 -13.02 -3.70 -13.41
N HIS A 27 -12.55 -4.93 -13.60
CA HIS A 27 -12.70 -5.99 -12.59
C HIS A 27 -11.99 -5.62 -11.27
N SER A 28 -10.78 -5.05 -11.34
CA SER A 28 -10.05 -4.59 -10.15
C SER A 28 -10.78 -3.47 -9.41
N PHE A 29 -11.40 -2.54 -10.17
CA PHE A 29 -12.16 -1.44 -9.60
C PHE A 29 -13.46 -1.91 -8.96
N ILE A 30 -14.19 -2.83 -9.61
CA ILE A 30 -15.42 -3.43 -9.03
C ILE A 30 -15.06 -4.17 -7.74
N PHE A 31 -14.00 -4.97 -7.74
CA PHE A 31 -13.57 -5.70 -6.56
C PHE A 31 -13.18 -4.75 -5.41
N LEU A 32 -12.44 -3.67 -5.73
CA LEU A 32 -12.10 -2.62 -4.77
C LEU A 32 -13.36 -1.94 -4.21
N ALA A 33 -14.33 -1.61 -5.06
CA ALA A 33 -15.56 -0.95 -4.64
C ALA A 33 -16.40 -1.82 -3.70
N VAL A 34 -16.50 -3.12 -3.99
CA VAL A 34 -17.20 -4.07 -3.10
C VAL A 34 -16.48 -4.17 -1.76
N LEU A 35 -15.15 -4.34 -1.77
CA LEU A 35 -14.36 -4.40 -0.54
C LEU A 35 -14.40 -3.08 0.25
N PHE A 36 -14.48 -1.94 -0.43
CA PHE A 36 -14.64 -0.66 0.26
C PHE A 36 -15.92 -0.59 1.09
N VAL A 37 -17.06 -1.05 0.55
CA VAL A 37 -18.31 -1.11 1.30
C VAL A 37 -18.20 -2.04 2.52
N VAL A 38 -17.55 -3.19 2.34
CA VAL A 38 -17.30 -4.14 3.45
C VAL A 38 -16.38 -3.51 4.51
N CYS A 39 -15.27 -2.92 4.09
CA CYS A 39 -14.33 -2.27 5.02
C CYS A 39 -14.97 -1.06 5.73
N TYR A 40 -15.88 -0.35 5.07
CA TYR A 40 -16.60 0.75 5.71
C TYR A 40 -17.54 0.25 6.81
N TYR A 41 -18.20 -0.88 6.59
CA TYR A 41 -19.01 -1.51 7.64
C TYR A 41 -18.17 -1.92 8.87
N PHE A 42 -16.93 -2.35 8.66
CA PHE A 42 -15.99 -2.73 9.72
C PHE A 42 -14.99 -1.61 10.09
N SER A 43 -15.28 -0.37 9.74
CA SER A 43 -14.33 0.75 9.88
C SER A 43 -13.84 0.97 11.31
N GLU A 44 -14.68 0.78 12.33
CA GLU A 44 -14.30 0.89 13.75
C GLU A 44 -13.25 -0.14 14.16
N TYR A 45 -13.41 -1.39 13.71
CA TYR A 45 -12.42 -2.45 13.98
C TYR A 45 -11.09 -2.18 13.30
N ILE A 46 -11.14 -1.71 12.04
CA ILE A 46 -9.94 -1.36 11.28
C ILE A 46 -9.23 -0.16 11.91
N TYR A 47 -10.00 0.83 12.36
CA TYR A 47 -9.47 1.96 13.12
C TYR A 47 -8.77 1.49 14.40
N GLY A 48 -9.44 0.67 15.21
CA GLY A 48 -8.87 0.10 16.43
C GLY A 48 -7.56 -0.65 16.18
N PHE A 49 -7.52 -1.49 15.14
CA PHE A 49 -6.32 -2.18 14.72
C PHE A 49 -5.18 -1.22 14.34
N LEU A 50 -5.45 -0.18 13.56
CA LEU A 50 -4.42 0.79 13.17
C LEU A 50 -3.93 1.67 14.34
N VAL A 51 -4.74 1.88 15.36
CA VAL A 51 -4.38 2.67 16.56
C VAL A 51 -3.66 1.83 17.62
N GLU A 52 -3.77 0.51 17.57
CA GLU A 52 -3.19 -0.38 18.57
C GLU A 52 -1.67 -0.18 18.79
N PRO A 53 -0.81 0.02 17.77
CA PRO A 53 0.61 0.27 17.99
C PRO A 53 0.89 1.53 18.82
N TYR A 54 0.09 2.57 18.62
CA TYR A 54 0.18 3.80 19.44
C TYR A 54 -0.29 3.55 20.87
N ALA A 55 -1.45 2.91 21.03
CA ALA A 55 -2.00 2.58 22.34
C ALA A 55 -1.02 1.72 23.16
N ASN A 56 -0.34 0.77 22.51
CA ASN A 56 0.67 -0.06 23.17
C ASN A 56 1.95 0.72 23.51
N ALA A 57 2.33 1.70 22.71
CA ALA A 57 3.51 2.53 22.99
C ALA A 57 3.33 3.47 24.19
N VAL A 58 2.07 3.84 24.52
CA VAL A 58 1.76 4.79 25.60
C VAL A 58 1.17 4.13 26.85
N LYS A 59 1.03 2.80 26.87
CA LYS A 59 0.43 2.07 28.03
C LYS A 59 1.15 2.25 29.35
N ASP A 60 2.48 2.39 29.30
CA ASP A 60 3.32 2.46 30.49
C ASP A 60 3.46 3.89 31.05
N ASP A 61 2.90 4.87 30.36
CA ASP A 61 2.91 6.25 30.79
C ASP A 61 1.74 6.51 31.76
N ASN A 62 2.02 7.09 32.93
CA ASN A 62 1.00 7.55 33.91
C ASN A 62 0.21 8.78 33.42
N VAL A 63 0.22 9.09 32.16
CA VAL A 63 -0.44 10.24 31.53
C VAL A 63 -1.68 9.75 30.79
N ASP A 64 -2.83 10.37 31.08
CA ASP A 64 -4.09 10.09 30.35
C ASP A 64 -3.99 10.64 28.92
N ARG A 65 -3.62 9.77 27.98
CA ARG A 65 -3.42 10.13 26.58
C ARG A 65 -4.64 9.79 25.74
N ARG A 66 -4.97 10.72 24.84
CA ARG A 66 -6.10 10.58 23.93
C ARG A 66 -5.72 11.06 22.53
N LEU A 67 -6.38 10.49 21.53
CA LEU A 67 -6.38 11.05 20.18
C LEU A 67 -7.44 12.14 20.11
N ILE A 68 -7.08 13.30 19.55
CA ILE A 68 -7.98 14.44 19.40
C ILE A 68 -8.40 14.63 17.94
N PHE A 69 -9.60 15.19 17.75
CA PHE A 69 -10.04 15.72 16.47
C PHE A 69 -10.39 17.21 16.64
N THR A 70 -10.13 18.01 15.62
CA THR A 70 -10.26 19.48 15.70
C THR A 70 -11.35 20.03 14.77
N ALA A 71 -11.88 19.20 13.87
CA ALA A 71 -12.97 19.57 12.97
C ALA A 71 -14.11 18.55 13.05
N LEU A 72 -15.37 19.02 12.98
CA LEU A 72 -16.56 18.19 13.11
C LEU A 72 -16.60 17.03 12.09
N GLN A 73 -16.18 17.29 10.85
CA GLN A 73 -16.16 16.30 9.78
C GLN A 73 -14.93 15.39 9.81
N GLU A 74 -13.92 15.69 10.63
CA GLU A 74 -12.62 15.00 10.62
C GLU A 74 -12.77 13.50 10.89
N THR A 75 -13.56 13.12 11.88
CA THR A 75 -13.78 11.73 12.26
C THR A 75 -14.45 10.94 11.11
N PHE A 76 -15.51 11.48 10.52
CA PHE A 76 -16.20 10.86 9.40
C PHE A 76 -15.27 10.64 8.20
N LEU A 77 -14.54 11.70 7.80
CA LEU A 77 -13.60 11.60 6.69
C LEU A 77 -12.45 10.62 6.99
N THR A 78 -12.06 10.52 8.24
CA THR A 78 -11.02 9.59 8.67
C THR A 78 -11.48 8.14 8.55
N TYR A 79 -12.70 7.82 8.98
CA TYR A 79 -13.28 6.48 8.77
C TYR A 79 -13.40 6.12 7.28
N LEU A 80 -13.78 7.09 6.46
CA LEU A 80 -13.83 6.90 5.00
C LEU A 80 -12.44 6.59 4.41
N LYS A 81 -11.43 7.36 4.81
CA LYS A 81 -10.03 7.15 4.39
C LYS A 81 -9.47 5.80 4.84
N VAL A 82 -9.71 5.43 6.10
CA VAL A 82 -9.28 4.15 6.68
C VAL A 82 -9.92 2.98 5.93
N SER A 83 -11.23 3.08 5.65
CA SER A 83 -11.96 2.06 4.91
C SER A 83 -11.43 1.91 3.48
N PHE A 84 -11.17 3.03 2.80
CA PHE A 84 -10.60 3.01 1.46
C PHE A 84 -9.18 2.42 1.45
N PHE A 85 -8.36 2.81 2.41
CA PHE A 85 -7.01 2.27 2.59
C PHE A 85 -7.05 0.76 2.82
N ALA A 86 -7.88 0.29 3.74
CA ALA A 86 -8.02 -1.13 4.04
C ALA A 86 -8.51 -1.93 2.83
N ALA A 87 -9.54 -1.42 2.14
CA ALA A 87 -10.04 -2.03 0.91
C ALA A 87 -8.95 -2.12 -0.15
N PHE A 88 -8.18 -1.05 -0.34
CA PHE A 88 -7.07 -1.03 -1.29
C PHE A 88 -5.95 -1.99 -0.88
N PHE A 89 -5.59 -2.02 0.40
CA PHE A 89 -4.56 -2.92 0.92
C PHE A 89 -4.94 -4.40 0.73
N VAL A 90 -6.18 -4.76 1.04
CA VAL A 90 -6.70 -6.13 0.83
C VAL A 90 -6.85 -6.46 -0.66
N THR A 91 -7.19 -5.49 -1.50
CA THR A 91 -7.30 -5.67 -2.96
C THR A 91 -5.93 -5.71 -3.64
N SER A 92 -4.88 -5.16 -3.03
CA SER A 92 -3.56 -5.01 -3.66
C SER A 92 -2.97 -6.32 -4.19
N PRO A 93 -3.04 -7.49 -3.53
CA PRO A 93 -2.58 -8.75 -4.09
C PRO A 93 -3.28 -9.09 -5.41
N TYR A 94 -4.58 -8.86 -5.49
CA TYR A 94 -5.35 -9.09 -6.71
C TYR A 94 -4.94 -8.12 -7.83
N ILE A 95 -4.81 -6.83 -7.50
CA ILE A 95 -4.37 -5.80 -8.47
C ILE A 95 -2.98 -6.14 -9.00
N LEU A 96 -2.04 -6.49 -8.13
CA LEU A 96 -0.68 -6.86 -8.51
C LEU A 96 -0.66 -8.08 -9.43
N ILE A 97 -1.46 -9.10 -9.15
CA ILE A 97 -1.62 -10.26 -10.04
C ILE A 97 -2.20 -9.86 -11.39
N GLN A 98 -3.17 -8.94 -11.45
CA GLN A 98 -3.74 -8.46 -12.72
C GLN A 98 -2.71 -7.68 -13.54
N ILE A 99 -1.89 -6.86 -12.90
CA ILE A 99 -0.78 -6.14 -13.55
C ILE A 99 0.21 -7.13 -14.15
N TRP A 100 0.64 -8.15 -13.38
CA TRP A 100 1.56 -9.17 -13.87
C TRP A 100 0.98 -9.97 -15.03
N LYS A 101 -0.28 -10.38 -14.96
CA LYS A 101 -0.98 -11.07 -16.05
C LYS A 101 -1.11 -10.21 -17.31
N PHE A 102 -1.17 -8.89 -17.17
CA PHE A 102 -1.17 -7.96 -18.30
C PHE A 102 0.21 -7.84 -18.94
N ILE A 103 1.29 -7.84 -18.15
CA ILE A 103 2.66 -7.74 -18.63
C ILE A 103 3.11 -9.06 -19.30
N ALA A 104 2.65 -10.19 -18.79
CA ALA A 104 3.06 -11.53 -19.22
C ALA A 104 2.92 -11.81 -20.74
N PRO A 105 1.87 -11.38 -21.48
CA PRO A 105 1.77 -11.59 -22.91
C PRO A 105 2.81 -10.84 -23.73
N GLY A 106 3.37 -9.74 -23.19
CA GLY A 106 4.42 -8.95 -23.85
C GLY A 106 5.81 -9.61 -23.82
N LEU A 107 6.00 -10.67 -23.02
CA LEU A 107 7.25 -11.38 -22.91
C LEU A 107 7.33 -12.59 -23.87
N TYR A 108 8.55 -12.96 -24.29
CA TYR A 108 8.79 -14.11 -25.16
C TYR A 108 8.29 -15.42 -24.55
N THR A 109 7.90 -16.37 -25.40
CA THR A 109 7.28 -17.65 -25.00
C THR A 109 8.12 -18.48 -24.02
N HIS A 110 9.45 -18.39 -24.08
CA HIS A 110 10.37 -19.07 -23.16
C HIS A 110 10.41 -18.44 -21.75
N GLU A 111 9.97 -17.19 -21.60
CA GLU A 111 10.02 -16.43 -20.33
C GLU A 111 8.72 -16.54 -19.52
N LYS A 112 7.64 -17.06 -20.12
CA LYS A 112 6.34 -17.20 -19.43
C LYS A 112 6.41 -18.07 -18.17
N LYS A 113 7.23 -19.14 -18.19
CA LYS A 113 7.45 -19.97 -17.00
C LYS A 113 8.21 -19.24 -15.90
N ALA A 114 9.02 -18.24 -16.28
CA ALA A 114 9.79 -17.43 -15.36
C ALA A 114 8.92 -16.40 -14.60
N ILE A 115 7.72 -16.06 -15.10
CA ILE A 115 6.82 -15.08 -14.46
C ILE A 115 6.03 -15.72 -13.30
N MET A 116 5.81 -17.03 -13.35
CA MET A 116 5.00 -17.71 -12.33
C MET A 116 5.45 -17.43 -10.89
N PRO A 117 6.75 -17.49 -10.53
CA PRO A 117 7.19 -17.14 -9.20
C PRO A 117 6.91 -15.67 -8.83
N TYR A 118 6.99 -14.74 -9.78
CA TYR A 118 6.71 -13.32 -9.52
C TYR A 118 5.25 -13.06 -9.19
N LEU A 119 4.30 -13.82 -9.77
CA LEU A 119 2.87 -13.73 -9.45
C LEU A 119 2.59 -14.04 -7.98
N VAL A 120 3.39 -14.90 -7.36
CA VAL A 120 3.23 -15.31 -5.96
C VAL A 120 4.06 -14.42 -5.02
N ILE A 121 5.32 -14.17 -5.38
CA ILE A 121 6.26 -13.40 -4.56
C ILE A 121 5.82 -11.94 -4.41
N THR A 122 5.33 -11.32 -5.47
CA THR A 122 4.89 -9.90 -5.47
C THR A 122 3.85 -9.60 -4.39
N PRO A 123 2.70 -10.28 -4.32
CA PRO A 123 1.73 -10.04 -3.25
C PRO A 123 2.30 -10.29 -1.85
N ILE A 124 3.11 -11.33 -1.70
CA ILE A 124 3.72 -11.69 -0.41
C ILE A 124 4.65 -10.57 0.07
N LEU A 125 5.53 -10.07 -0.80
CA LEU A 125 6.44 -8.98 -0.45
C LEU A 125 5.68 -7.70 -0.10
N PHE A 126 4.58 -7.39 -0.81
CA PHE A 126 3.76 -6.23 -0.47
C PHE A 126 3.20 -6.33 0.95
N LEU A 127 2.63 -7.48 1.30
CA LEU A 127 2.10 -7.71 2.64
C LEU A 127 3.20 -7.70 3.71
N LEU A 128 4.36 -8.29 3.42
CA LEU A 128 5.52 -8.25 4.32
C LEU A 128 6.02 -6.82 4.56
N GLY A 129 6.05 -5.96 3.52
CA GLY A 129 6.37 -4.54 3.67
C GLY A 129 5.40 -3.83 4.61
N GLY A 130 4.10 -4.08 4.49
CA GLY A 130 3.09 -3.56 5.39
C GLY A 130 3.21 -4.08 6.82
N MET A 131 3.46 -5.36 7.00
CA MET A 131 3.69 -5.99 8.31
C MET A 131 4.94 -5.43 9.00
N LEU A 132 6.03 -5.23 8.26
CA LEU A 132 7.24 -4.64 8.79
C LEU A 132 6.99 -3.24 9.36
N VAL A 133 6.21 -2.42 8.65
CA VAL A 133 5.83 -1.10 9.17
C VAL A 133 5.03 -1.23 10.45
N TYR A 134 3.97 -2.04 10.42
CA TYR A 134 3.05 -2.15 11.54
C TYR A 134 3.71 -2.67 12.81
N TYR A 135 4.50 -3.75 12.73
CA TYR A 135 5.08 -4.42 13.89
C TYR A 135 6.44 -3.87 14.32
N LEU A 136 7.21 -3.28 13.42
CA LEU A 136 8.58 -2.81 13.72
C LEU A 136 8.69 -1.29 13.67
N ILE A 137 8.35 -0.68 12.54
CA ILE A 137 8.61 0.75 12.32
C ILE A 137 7.71 1.61 13.20
N MET A 138 6.41 1.30 13.29
CA MET A 138 5.46 2.08 14.07
C MET A 138 5.81 2.14 15.56
N PRO A 139 6.05 1.03 16.26
CA PRO A 139 6.44 1.08 17.66
C PRO A 139 7.73 1.87 17.91
N LEU A 140 8.73 1.74 17.02
CA LEU A 140 9.98 2.49 17.11
C LEU A 140 9.77 3.99 16.87
N ALA A 141 8.98 4.35 15.85
CA ALA A 141 8.68 5.73 15.52
C ALA A 141 7.93 6.43 16.66
N PHE A 142 6.96 5.75 17.30
CA PHE A 142 6.23 6.35 18.42
C PHE A 142 7.12 6.56 19.63
N LYS A 143 7.95 5.59 19.99
CA LYS A 143 8.94 5.77 21.06
C LYS A 143 9.87 6.95 20.76
N PHE A 144 10.29 7.10 19.53
CA PHE A 144 11.10 8.23 19.10
C PHE A 144 10.36 9.56 19.22
N PHE A 145 9.12 9.68 18.73
CA PHE A 145 8.35 10.92 18.85
C PHE A 145 8.01 11.27 20.30
N LEU A 146 7.70 10.29 21.13
CA LEU A 146 7.44 10.50 22.56
C LEU A 146 8.71 10.97 23.32
N SER A 147 9.91 10.64 22.84
CA SER A 147 11.16 11.10 23.46
C SER A 147 11.38 12.62 23.38
N PHE A 148 10.66 13.33 22.51
CA PHE A 148 10.70 14.80 22.42
C PHE A 148 9.81 15.51 23.44
N GLU A 149 9.03 14.76 24.21
CA GLU A 149 8.23 15.34 25.28
C GLU A 149 9.11 15.83 26.42
N SER A 150 8.74 16.94 27.01
CA SER A 150 9.41 17.48 28.19
C SER A 150 8.40 18.03 29.20
N ALA A 151 8.64 17.76 30.45
CA ALA A 151 7.80 18.27 31.54
C ALA A 151 7.94 19.82 31.76
N GLY A 152 8.83 20.47 31.01
CA GLY A 152 9.19 21.87 31.22
C GLY A 152 9.96 22.04 32.52
N LEU A 153 11.20 22.50 32.45
CA LEU A 153 12.00 22.81 33.63
C LEU A 153 12.19 24.32 33.73
N GLY A 154 11.90 24.86 34.89
CA GLY A 154 12.06 26.29 35.18
C GLY A 154 10.98 27.15 34.49
N THR A 155 11.39 28.01 33.55
CA THR A 155 10.52 28.96 32.84
C THR A 155 9.99 28.39 31.50
N SER A 156 10.32 27.16 31.08
CA SER A 156 9.87 26.55 29.85
C SER A 156 8.50 25.87 30.04
N LEU A 157 7.62 26.02 29.04
CA LEU A 157 6.34 25.33 29.01
C LEU A 157 6.55 23.83 28.74
N PRO A 158 5.70 22.94 29.31
CA PRO A 158 5.76 21.51 29.00
C PRO A 158 5.40 21.28 27.53
N ILE A 159 6.10 20.34 26.90
CA ILE A 159 5.82 19.87 25.55
C ILE A 159 5.24 18.47 25.69
N GLN A 160 3.99 18.30 25.28
CA GLN A 160 3.28 17.02 25.31
C GLN A 160 2.71 16.72 23.91
N LEU A 161 2.81 15.48 23.48
CA LEU A 161 2.26 15.03 22.20
C LEU A 161 0.74 14.82 22.30
N GLU A 162 -0.03 15.71 21.70
CA GLU A 162 -1.46 15.49 21.44
C GLU A 162 -1.67 15.10 19.97
N ALA A 163 -1.77 13.80 19.70
CA ALA A 163 -1.87 13.31 18.34
C ALA A 163 -3.29 13.50 17.78
N LYS A 164 -3.40 14.15 16.62
CA LYS A 164 -4.66 14.27 15.89
C LYS A 164 -4.95 12.96 15.14
N VAL A 165 -6.19 12.49 15.25
CA VAL A 165 -6.66 11.23 14.63
C VAL A 165 -6.32 11.15 13.14
N ASN A 166 -6.66 12.20 12.38
CA ASN A 166 -6.44 12.20 10.92
C ASN A 166 -4.95 12.23 10.55
N GLU A 167 -4.12 12.97 11.27
CA GLU A 167 -2.69 13.07 10.99
C GLU A 167 -1.98 11.77 11.33
N TYR A 168 -2.29 11.21 12.49
CA TYR A 168 -1.79 9.91 12.93
C TYR A 168 -2.08 8.81 11.90
N LEU A 169 -3.36 8.61 11.58
CA LEU A 169 -3.75 7.55 10.64
C LEU A 169 -3.22 7.80 9.22
N SER A 170 -3.14 9.06 8.79
CA SER A 170 -2.55 9.39 7.50
C SER A 170 -1.06 9.03 7.45
N LEU A 171 -0.31 9.24 8.53
CA LEU A 171 1.09 8.83 8.64
C LEU A 171 1.22 7.30 8.56
N VAL A 172 0.44 6.57 9.37
CA VAL A 172 0.44 5.10 9.41
C VAL A 172 0.14 4.52 8.03
N MET A 173 -0.95 4.95 7.40
CA MET A 173 -1.37 4.48 6.09
C MET A 173 -0.33 4.77 5.00
N LYS A 174 0.26 5.99 5.00
CA LYS A 174 1.31 6.36 4.05
C LYS A 174 2.55 5.48 4.20
N LEU A 175 2.99 5.20 5.42
CA LEU A 175 4.16 4.37 5.67
C LEU A 175 3.90 2.91 5.26
N ILE A 176 2.78 2.33 5.62
CA ILE A 176 2.42 0.97 5.20
C ILE A 176 2.43 0.86 3.67
N PHE A 177 1.86 1.85 2.99
CA PHE A 177 1.79 1.86 1.54
C PHE A 177 3.15 2.06 0.89
N ALA A 178 3.95 3.02 1.39
CA ALA A 178 5.28 3.31 0.87
C ALA A 178 6.22 2.10 1.00
N PHE A 179 6.23 1.43 2.15
CA PHE A 179 7.04 0.23 2.34
C PHE A 179 6.52 -0.96 1.53
N GLY A 180 5.19 -1.15 1.47
CA GLY A 180 4.60 -2.18 0.60
C GLY A 180 5.03 -2.01 -0.86
N LEU A 181 5.03 -0.78 -1.38
CA LEU A 181 5.54 -0.47 -2.73
C LEU A 181 7.06 -0.62 -2.84
N SER A 182 7.83 -0.18 -1.83
CA SER A 182 9.29 -0.30 -1.84
C SER A 182 9.75 -1.75 -1.89
N PHE A 183 9.02 -2.66 -1.27
CA PHE A 183 9.28 -4.10 -1.34
C PHE A 183 9.00 -4.69 -2.73
N GLN A 184 8.37 -3.94 -3.64
CA GLN A 184 8.23 -4.34 -5.04
C GLN A 184 9.49 -4.05 -5.87
N LEU A 185 10.37 -3.15 -5.43
CA LEU A 185 11.58 -2.78 -6.17
C LEU A 185 12.48 -3.99 -6.49
N PRO A 186 12.79 -4.91 -5.56
CA PRO A 186 13.60 -6.09 -5.86
C PRO A 186 12.95 -6.98 -6.93
N VAL A 187 11.62 -7.07 -6.92
CA VAL A 187 10.87 -7.88 -7.90
C VAL A 187 10.97 -7.26 -9.29
N VAL A 188 10.74 -5.94 -9.38
CA VAL A 188 10.83 -5.20 -10.65
C VAL A 188 12.25 -5.25 -11.21
N LEU A 189 13.28 -5.01 -10.36
CA LEU A 189 14.68 -5.05 -10.78
C LEU A 189 15.11 -6.43 -11.24
N SER A 190 14.71 -7.48 -10.52
CA SER A 190 15.04 -8.86 -10.91
C SER A 190 14.38 -9.27 -12.23
N LEU A 191 13.17 -8.77 -12.51
CA LEU A 191 12.55 -8.98 -13.82
C LEU A 191 13.27 -8.22 -14.92
N LEU A 192 13.60 -6.93 -14.73
CA LEU A 192 14.31 -6.12 -15.71
C LEU A 192 15.69 -6.70 -16.04
N ALA A 193 16.39 -7.22 -15.04
CA ALA A 193 17.66 -7.93 -15.24
C ALA A 193 17.44 -9.20 -16.08
N ARG A 194 16.37 -9.93 -15.82
CA ARG A 194 16.07 -11.18 -16.56
C ARG A 194 15.69 -10.95 -18.01
N ILE A 195 15.04 -9.82 -18.31
CA ILE A 195 14.68 -9.40 -19.69
C ILE A 195 15.90 -8.80 -20.42
N GLY A 196 17.04 -8.62 -19.72
CA GLY A 196 18.27 -8.07 -20.31
C GLY A 196 18.25 -6.54 -20.47
N VAL A 197 17.29 -5.84 -19.84
CA VAL A 197 17.23 -4.37 -19.84
C VAL A 197 18.27 -3.78 -18.89
N VAL A 198 18.57 -4.49 -17.80
CA VAL A 198 19.60 -4.11 -16.82
C VAL A 198 20.69 -5.18 -16.84
N ASN A 199 21.89 -4.82 -17.28
CA ASN A 199 23.06 -5.69 -17.22
C ASN A 199 23.77 -5.56 -15.87
N SER A 200 24.19 -6.69 -15.31
CA SER A 200 24.97 -6.80 -14.05
C SER A 200 26.45 -6.39 -14.21
N THR A 201 26.79 -5.57 -15.20
CA THR A 201 28.16 -5.12 -15.45
C THR A 201 28.42 -3.71 -14.92
N TYR A 202 28.13 -3.49 -13.61
CA TYR A 202 28.72 -2.40 -12.84
C TYR A 202 29.02 -2.89 -11.42
#